data_afb6f262b2f4df76d70d6d5efc187463
#
_entry.id   afb6f262b2f4df76d70d6d5efc187463
#
_cell.length_a   1.000
_cell.length_b   1.000
_cell.length_c   1.000
_cell.angle_alpha   90.00
_cell.angle_beta   90.00
_cell.angle_gamma   90.00
#
_symmetry.space_group_name_H-M   'P 1'
#
loop_
_entity.id
_entity.type
_entity.pdbx_description
1 polymer ?
#
loop_
_entity_poly.entity_id
_entity_poly.type
_entity_poly.pdbx_seq_one_letter_code
_entity_poly.pdbx_strand_id
1 'polypeptide(L)'
;MTKILDFTYRGKPYTVYDVDKIEGKDSYIGETNYDNGRILIERGNRQEMLDTLKHELAHVWLYENGHSYQDGRCFTYEDLCEYIAFSNRFVFDISEMYKIKKDW
;
A
#
# COMPACT_ATOMS: atom_id res chain seq x y z
N MET A 1 1.35 14.88 -8.78
CA MET A 1 1.70 13.63 -8.07
C MET A 1 3.18 13.35 -8.22
N THR A 2 3.80 12.93 -7.15
CA THR A 2 5.27 12.78 -7.08
C THR A 2 5.63 11.31 -6.96
N LYS A 3 6.41 10.80 -7.91
CA LYS A 3 6.93 9.43 -7.86
C LYS A 3 7.97 9.31 -6.76
N ILE A 4 7.80 8.35 -5.86
CA ILE A 4 8.72 8.13 -4.75
C ILE A 4 9.63 6.93 -5.01
N LEU A 5 9.07 5.78 -5.38
CA LEU A 5 9.88 4.61 -5.66
C LEU A 5 9.18 3.63 -6.60
N ASP A 6 9.99 2.82 -7.27
CA ASP A 6 9.54 1.66 -8.03
C ASP A 6 10.00 0.41 -7.31
N PHE A 7 9.19 -0.65 -7.37
CA PHE A 7 9.63 -1.97 -6.93
C PHE A 7 8.95 -3.03 -7.81
N THR A 8 9.48 -4.24 -7.75
CA THR A 8 8.89 -5.38 -8.44
C THR A 8 8.56 -6.46 -7.42
N TYR A 9 7.36 -7.02 -7.51
CA TYR A 9 6.97 -8.12 -6.65
C TYR A 9 6.40 -9.25 -7.50
N ARG A 10 7.00 -10.43 -7.41
CA ARG A 10 6.64 -11.62 -8.19
C ARG A 10 6.59 -11.33 -9.70
N GLY A 11 7.55 -10.52 -10.15
CA GLY A 11 7.69 -10.18 -11.57
C GLY A 11 6.81 -9.03 -12.04
N LYS A 12 5.94 -8.49 -11.19
CA LYS A 12 5.06 -7.39 -11.56
C LYS A 12 5.61 -6.06 -11.04
N PRO A 13 5.71 -5.03 -11.90
CA PRO A 13 6.20 -3.73 -11.47
C PRO A 13 5.11 -2.90 -10.78
N TYR A 14 5.51 -2.20 -9.73
CA TYR A 14 4.68 -1.26 -8.99
C TYR A 14 5.43 0.05 -8.78
N THR A 15 4.69 1.14 -8.71
CA THR A 15 5.23 2.48 -8.43
C THR A 15 4.42 3.15 -7.34
N VAL A 16 5.10 3.72 -6.35
CA VAL A 16 4.47 4.47 -5.26
C VAL A 16 4.58 5.96 -5.56
N TYR A 17 3.45 6.65 -5.49
CA TYR A 17 3.34 8.10 -5.68
C TYR A 17 2.77 8.76 -4.42
N ASP A 18 3.32 9.91 -4.06
CA ASP A 18 2.65 10.83 -3.14
C ASP A 18 1.74 11.73 -3.96
N VAL A 19 0.52 11.95 -3.47
CA VAL A 19 -0.46 12.80 -4.14
C VAL A 19 -1.07 13.77 -3.15
N ASP A 20 -1.56 14.92 -3.63
CA ASP A 20 -2.20 15.90 -2.74
C ASP A 20 -3.56 15.40 -2.26
N LYS A 21 -4.35 14.82 -3.16
CA LYS A 21 -5.66 14.25 -2.83
C LYS A 21 -6.01 13.16 -3.83
N ILE A 22 -6.67 12.10 -3.34
CA ILE A 22 -7.16 11.03 -4.19
C ILE A 22 -8.53 11.44 -4.73
N GLU A 23 -8.62 11.63 -6.05
CA GLU A 23 -9.81 12.13 -6.71
C GLU A 23 -11.00 11.18 -6.58
N GLY A 24 -12.19 11.78 -6.37
CA GLY A 24 -13.45 11.04 -6.36
C GLY A 24 -13.68 10.18 -5.13
N LYS A 25 -12.79 10.24 -4.14
CA LYS A 25 -12.85 9.36 -2.96
C LYS A 25 -12.46 10.13 -1.72
N ASP A 26 -13.34 10.99 -1.25
CA ASP A 26 -13.07 11.92 -0.15
C ASP A 26 -12.59 11.27 1.15
N SER A 27 -12.97 10.01 1.38
CA SER A 27 -12.59 9.29 2.60
C SER A 27 -11.34 8.42 2.44
N TYR A 28 -10.75 8.35 1.24
CA TYR A 28 -9.59 7.49 0.98
C TYR A 28 -8.31 8.29 1.08
N ILE A 29 -7.34 7.76 1.82
CA ILE A 29 -6.01 8.34 1.95
C ILE A 29 -4.95 7.47 1.25
N GLY A 30 -5.35 6.30 0.74
CA GLY A 30 -4.49 5.43 -0.06
C GLY A 30 -5.32 4.69 -1.11
N GLU A 31 -4.67 4.33 -2.21
CA GLU A 31 -5.32 3.59 -3.29
C GLU A 31 -4.30 2.75 -4.04
N THR A 32 -4.66 1.52 -4.36
CA THR A 32 -3.86 0.63 -5.20
C THR A 32 -4.62 0.26 -6.45
N ASN A 33 -4.01 0.50 -7.61
CA ASN A 33 -4.55 0.06 -8.89
C ASN A 33 -3.67 -1.09 -9.40
N TYR A 34 -4.23 -2.30 -9.41
CA TYR A 34 -3.46 -3.50 -9.78
C TYR A 34 -3.22 -3.59 -11.28
N ASP A 35 -4.07 -2.97 -12.11
CA ASP A 35 -3.93 -3.04 -13.56
C ASP A 35 -2.68 -2.31 -14.05
N ASN A 36 -2.38 -1.16 -13.46
CA ASN A 36 -1.23 -0.36 -13.88
C ASN A 36 -0.10 -0.34 -12.82
N GLY A 37 -0.28 -1.04 -11.70
CA GLY A 37 0.73 -1.11 -10.65
C GLY A 37 0.97 0.20 -9.92
N ARG A 38 -0.03 1.06 -9.80
CA ARG A 38 0.12 2.34 -9.10
C ARG A 38 -0.42 2.27 -7.69
N ILE A 39 0.38 2.78 -6.76
CA ILE A 39 0.01 2.94 -5.36
C ILE A 39 0.05 4.44 -5.06
N LEU A 40 -1.07 5.00 -4.66
CA LEU A 40 -1.19 6.44 -4.35
C LEU A 40 -1.32 6.62 -2.85
N ILE A 41 -0.49 7.50 -2.28
CA ILE A 41 -0.50 7.84 -0.87
C ILE A 41 -0.80 9.33 -0.75
N GLU A 42 -1.91 9.68 -0.10
CA GLU A 42 -2.29 11.07 0.10
C GLU A 42 -1.38 11.71 1.13
N ARG A 43 -0.89 12.93 0.85
CA ARG A 43 0.02 13.63 1.74
C ARG A 43 -0.63 13.95 3.08
N GLY A 44 0.12 13.71 4.14
CA GLY A 44 -0.28 13.94 5.51
C GLY A 44 0.95 13.89 6.39
N ASN A 45 0.78 13.62 7.68
CA ASN A 45 1.94 13.46 8.55
C ASN A 45 2.66 12.13 8.28
N ARG A 46 3.90 12.02 8.75
CA ARG A 46 4.76 10.85 8.47
C ARG A 46 4.11 9.53 8.88
N GLN A 47 3.58 9.48 10.09
CA GLN A 47 3.02 8.23 10.62
C GLN A 47 1.79 7.80 9.82
N GLU A 48 0.92 8.75 9.49
CA GLU A 48 -0.25 8.47 8.68
C GLU A 48 0.12 7.96 7.30
N MET A 49 1.09 8.60 6.64
CA MET A 49 1.54 8.17 5.32
C MET A 49 2.18 6.78 5.37
N LEU A 50 2.99 6.50 6.39
CA LEU A 50 3.60 5.18 6.56
C LEU A 50 2.56 4.10 6.81
N ASP A 51 1.59 4.36 7.67
CA ASP A 51 0.52 3.40 7.96
C ASP A 51 -0.31 3.12 6.71
N THR A 52 -0.61 4.17 5.95
CA THR A 52 -1.35 4.05 4.69
C THR A 52 -0.58 3.22 3.68
N LEU A 53 0.71 3.49 3.52
CA LEU A 53 1.56 2.71 2.61
C LEU A 53 1.58 1.23 2.99
N LYS A 54 1.77 0.94 4.28
CA LYS A 54 1.79 -0.45 4.76
C LYS A 54 0.46 -1.15 4.47
N HIS A 55 -0.65 -0.46 4.65
CA HIS A 55 -1.98 -0.99 4.33
C HIS A 55 -2.10 -1.32 2.84
N GLU A 56 -1.68 -0.40 1.97
CA GLU A 56 -1.74 -0.64 0.52
C GLU A 56 -0.79 -1.75 0.09
N LEU A 57 0.40 -1.84 0.69
CA LEU A 57 1.33 -2.95 0.40
C LEU A 57 0.76 -4.29 0.86
N ALA A 58 -0.02 -4.32 1.93
CA ALA A 58 -0.71 -5.54 2.36
C ALA A 58 -1.71 -6.01 1.30
N HIS A 59 -2.45 -5.06 0.68
CA HIS A 59 -3.32 -5.39 -0.45
C HIS A 59 -2.54 -5.98 -1.62
N VAL A 60 -1.38 -5.40 -1.96
CA VAL A 60 -0.51 -5.92 -3.02
C VAL A 60 -0.10 -7.35 -2.73
N TRP A 61 0.36 -7.60 -1.50
CA TRP A 61 0.80 -8.94 -1.10
C TRP A 61 -0.33 -9.95 -1.22
N LEU A 62 -1.50 -9.61 -0.73
CA LEU A 62 -2.67 -10.49 -0.82
C LEU A 62 -3.06 -10.76 -2.27
N TYR A 63 -3.14 -9.73 -3.08
CA TYR A 63 -3.53 -9.86 -4.48
C TYR A 63 -2.54 -10.72 -5.26
N GLU A 64 -1.24 -10.43 -5.13
CA GLU A 64 -0.22 -11.14 -5.91
C GLU A 64 -0.02 -12.58 -5.45
N ASN A 65 -0.46 -12.92 -4.25
CA ASN A 65 -0.41 -14.30 -3.75
C ASN A 65 -1.75 -15.03 -3.89
N GLY A 66 -2.65 -14.50 -4.71
CA GLY A 66 -3.90 -15.18 -5.08
C GLY A 66 -5.01 -15.09 -4.05
N HIS A 67 -4.89 -14.23 -3.05
CA HIS A 67 -5.96 -14.03 -2.07
C HIS A 67 -6.97 -13.03 -2.58
N SER A 68 -8.24 -13.36 -2.52
CA SER A 68 -9.31 -12.46 -2.90
C SER A 68 -10.18 -12.13 -1.70
N TYR A 69 -11.00 -11.09 -1.84
CA TYR A 69 -11.97 -10.73 -0.83
C TYR A 69 -12.91 -11.91 -0.58
N GLN A 70 -13.08 -12.29 0.67
CA GLN A 70 -13.94 -13.42 1.05
C GLN A 70 -14.83 -13.05 2.23
N ASP A 71 -16.10 -13.40 2.11
CA ASP A 71 -17.08 -13.19 3.16
C ASP A 71 -17.14 -14.41 4.11
N GLY A 72 -17.71 -14.21 5.29
CA GLY A 72 -18.01 -15.28 6.23
C GLY A 72 -16.84 -15.76 7.07
N ARG A 73 -15.76 -14.99 7.15
CA ARG A 73 -14.63 -15.30 8.01
C ARG A 73 -14.77 -14.63 9.37
N CYS A 74 -13.96 -15.09 10.34
CA CYS A 74 -13.96 -14.54 11.70
C CYS A 74 -13.49 -13.09 11.78
N PHE A 75 -12.75 -12.64 10.78
CA PHE A 75 -12.28 -11.26 10.68
C PHE A 75 -12.45 -10.80 9.24
N THR A 76 -12.50 -9.48 9.03
CA THR A 76 -12.71 -8.89 7.71
C THR A 76 -11.42 -8.93 6.89
N TYR A 77 -11.56 -8.72 5.58
CA TYR A 77 -10.41 -8.56 4.69
C TYR A 77 -9.53 -7.37 5.13
N GLU A 78 -10.16 -6.29 5.58
CA GLU A 78 -9.44 -5.12 6.08
C GLU A 78 -8.67 -5.42 7.37
N ASP A 79 -9.24 -6.21 8.28
CA ASP A 79 -8.53 -6.66 9.48
C ASP A 79 -7.29 -7.48 9.11
N LEU A 80 -7.41 -8.34 8.10
CA LEU A 80 -6.28 -9.11 7.59
C LEU A 80 -5.20 -8.21 7.00
N CYS A 81 -5.59 -7.17 6.25
CA CYS A 81 -4.65 -6.19 5.70
C CYS A 81 -3.89 -5.47 6.82
N GLU A 82 -4.58 -5.08 7.90
CA GLU A 82 -3.92 -4.45 9.04
C GLU A 82 -2.91 -5.38 9.71
N TYR A 83 -3.28 -6.65 9.91
CA TYR A 83 -2.37 -7.63 10.49
C TYR A 83 -1.12 -7.78 9.62
N ILE A 84 -1.27 -7.95 8.33
CA ILE A 84 -0.16 -8.11 7.38
C ILE A 84 0.69 -6.83 7.35
N ALA A 85 0.08 -5.66 7.43
CA ALA A 85 0.78 -4.38 7.39
C ALA A 85 1.84 -4.28 8.51
N PHE A 86 1.62 -4.94 9.63
CA PHE A 86 2.52 -4.85 10.77
C PHE A 86 3.45 -6.04 10.94
N SER A 87 3.22 -7.14 10.22
CA SER A 87 3.95 -8.39 10.45
C SER A 87 4.65 -8.96 9.23
N ASN A 88 4.41 -8.41 8.05
CA ASN A 88 4.86 -9.01 6.78
C ASN A 88 6.22 -8.44 6.36
N ARG A 89 7.16 -9.32 5.98
CA ARG A 89 8.51 -8.94 5.58
C ARG A 89 8.52 -8.08 4.33
N PHE A 90 7.72 -8.41 3.32
CA PHE A 90 7.62 -7.61 2.10
C PHE A 90 7.18 -6.18 2.42
N VAL A 91 6.15 -6.03 3.25
CA VAL A 91 5.65 -4.72 3.65
C VAL A 91 6.73 -3.93 4.38
N PHE A 92 7.44 -4.58 5.29
CA PHE A 92 8.54 -3.95 6.03
C PHE A 92 9.62 -3.46 5.07
N ASP A 93 10.09 -4.31 4.17
CA ASP A 93 11.20 -3.98 3.27
C ASP A 93 10.87 -2.80 2.35
N ILE A 94 9.68 -2.80 1.74
CA ILE A 94 9.27 -1.71 0.86
C ILE A 94 9.04 -0.42 1.64
N SER A 95 8.48 -0.52 2.85
CA SER A 95 8.27 0.66 3.70
C SER A 95 9.61 1.32 4.10
N GLU A 96 10.65 0.52 4.36
CA GLU A 96 11.98 1.04 4.65
C GLU A 96 12.58 1.75 3.42
N MET A 97 12.39 1.19 2.22
CA MET A 97 12.82 1.85 0.98
C MET A 97 12.12 3.19 0.78
N TYR A 98 10.82 3.24 1.06
CA TYR A 98 10.04 4.47 0.96
C TYR A 98 10.58 5.54 1.92
N LYS A 99 10.88 5.16 3.17
CA LYS A 99 11.44 6.08 4.16
C LYS A 99 12.77 6.66 3.68
N ILE A 100 13.64 5.81 3.11
CA ILE A 100 14.93 6.25 2.58
C ILE A 100 14.71 7.28 1.46
N LYS A 101 13.80 7.00 0.52
CA LYS A 101 13.50 7.91 -0.58
C LYS A 101 12.90 9.24 -0.10
N LYS A 102 12.16 9.20 0.99
CA LYS A 102 11.56 10.40 1.60
C LYS A 102 12.54 11.13 2.51
N ASP A 103 13.69 10.58 2.76
CA ASP A 103 14.67 11.12 3.70
C ASP A 103 14.11 11.20 5.13
N TRP A 104 13.43 10.14 5.52
CA TRP A 104 12.81 10.03 6.86
C TRP A 104 13.61 9.19 7.84
#